data_50f8bd623306792f5028c0fca1dfbf42
#
_entry.id   50f8bd623306792f5028c0fca1dfbf42
#
_cell.length_a   1.000
_cell.length_b   1.000
_cell.length_c   1.000
_cell.angle_alpha   90.00
_cell.angle_beta   90.00
_cell.angle_gamma   90.00
#
_symmetry.space_group_name_H-M   'P 1'
#
loop_
_entity.id
_entity.type
_entity.pdbx_description
1 polymer ?
#
loop_
_entity_poly.entity_id
_entity_poly.type
_entity_poly.pdbx_seq_one_letter_code
_entity_poly.pdbx_strand_id
1 'polypeptide(L)'
;MTISNALIKTAMTMGFLLVALNVHADETKTKVRLFGVFSPDREKDLRKITDEWTDIKLESVDFKHAEGVFVFDADKLFPKAKPEQIITNLDNKLRTSSNSTFGIKPLSTVAKDKLVRIEIGVVGLDCKACSFAAYNIVAGIDGVEQATCSFKDGLITALIDPAKTQKSVLEDTLKKRNVTLKQDQVTK
;
A
#
# COMPACT_ATOMS: atom_id res chain seq x y z
N MET A 1 -29.74 -60.38 -65.12
CA MET A 1 -30.27 -60.31 -63.75
C MET A 1 -29.06 -60.21 -62.82
N THR A 2 -28.65 -59.05 -62.42
CA THR A 2 -27.51 -58.89 -61.53
C THR A 2 -27.79 -57.61 -60.71
N ILE A 3 -28.00 -57.82 -59.41
CA ILE A 3 -28.34 -56.80 -58.46
C ILE A 3 -27.02 -56.24 -57.85
N SER A 4 -26.78 -54.95 -58.05
CA SER A 4 -25.61 -54.24 -57.56
C SER A 4 -25.88 -53.71 -56.13
N ASN A 5 -25.13 -54.19 -55.16
CA ASN A 5 -25.14 -53.69 -53.77
C ASN A 5 -24.20 -52.47 -53.62
N ALA A 6 -24.77 -51.32 -53.41
CA ALA A 6 -24.03 -50.13 -53.07
C ALA A 6 -23.87 -50.03 -51.51
N LEU A 7 -22.64 -50.18 -51.03
CA LEU A 7 -22.29 -49.95 -49.64
C LEU A 7 -22.10 -48.43 -49.38
N ILE A 8 -22.99 -47.86 -48.58
CA ILE A 8 -22.86 -46.53 -48.08
C ILE A 8 -21.99 -46.57 -46.84
N LYS A 9 -20.76 -46.03 -46.94
CA LYS A 9 -19.88 -45.78 -45.78
C LYS A 9 -20.25 -44.43 -45.16
N THR A 10 -20.93 -44.46 -44.01
CA THR A 10 -21.19 -43.29 -43.19
C THR A 10 -19.95 -43.00 -42.32
N ALA A 11 -19.20 -41.98 -42.68
CA ALA A 11 -18.09 -41.48 -41.86
C ALA A 11 -18.67 -40.59 -40.74
N MET A 12 -18.59 -41.13 -39.50
CA MET A 12 -19.02 -40.44 -38.29
C MET A 12 -17.86 -39.54 -37.82
N THR A 13 -17.91 -38.25 -38.19
CA THR A 13 -16.94 -37.27 -37.73
C THR A 13 -17.31 -36.84 -36.30
N MET A 14 -16.55 -37.37 -35.32
CA MET A 14 -16.67 -37.05 -33.93
C MET A 14 -15.98 -35.68 -33.69
N GLY A 15 -16.77 -34.63 -33.74
CA GLY A 15 -16.32 -33.27 -33.41
C GLY A 15 -15.99 -33.19 -31.92
N PHE A 16 -14.71 -33.10 -31.61
CA PHE A 16 -14.23 -32.81 -30.25
C PHE A 16 -14.49 -31.31 -29.96
N LEU A 17 -15.58 -31.02 -29.23
CA LEU A 17 -15.89 -29.69 -28.74
C LEU A 17 -14.93 -29.36 -27.59
N LEU A 18 -13.82 -28.67 -27.87
CA LEU A 18 -12.95 -28.09 -26.89
C LEU A 18 -13.72 -26.98 -26.17
N VAL A 19 -14.35 -27.30 -25.04
CA VAL A 19 -14.86 -26.33 -24.11
C VAL A 19 -13.63 -25.71 -23.42
N ALA A 20 -13.24 -24.52 -23.87
CA ALA A 20 -12.27 -23.71 -23.15
C ALA A 20 -12.91 -23.31 -21.81
N LEU A 21 -12.54 -24.03 -20.75
CA LEU A 21 -12.82 -23.61 -19.38
C LEU A 21 -12.02 -22.33 -19.15
N ASN A 22 -12.71 -21.19 -19.24
CA ASN A 22 -12.18 -19.94 -18.71
C ASN A 22 -12.09 -20.09 -17.20
N VAL A 23 -10.93 -20.52 -16.71
CA VAL A 23 -10.58 -20.43 -15.30
C VAL A 23 -10.41 -18.93 -15.02
N HIS A 24 -11.47 -18.29 -14.55
CA HIS A 24 -11.33 -16.98 -13.94
C HIS A 24 -10.52 -17.19 -12.66
N ALA A 25 -9.27 -16.73 -12.68
CA ALA A 25 -8.51 -16.57 -11.45
C ALA A 25 -9.32 -15.62 -10.55
N ASP A 26 -9.68 -16.06 -9.35
CA ASP A 26 -10.40 -15.24 -8.39
C ASP A 26 -9.45 -14.10 -7.95
N GLU A 27 -9.64 -12.91 -8.53
CA GLU A 27 -8.86 -11.74 -8.15
C GLU A 27 -9.21 -11.32 -6.71
N THR A 28 -8.24 -11.44 -5.83
CA THR A 28 -8.36 -10.99 -4.45
C THR A 28 -7.99 -9.53 -4.35
N LYS A 29 -8.90 -8.70 -3.78
CA LYS A 29 -8.63 -7.31 -3.46
C LYS A 29 -8.30 -7.17 -1.98
N THR A 30 -7.07 -6.74 -1.69
CA THR A 30 -6.62 -6.52 -0.33
C THR A 30 -6.36 -5.04 -0.10
N LYS A 31 -7.17 -4.44 0.79
CA LYS A 31 -6.99 -3.06 1.23
C LYS A 31 -6.06 -3.01 2.43
N VAL A 32 -5.07 -2.13 2.37
CA VAL A 32 -4.01 -2.03 3.38
C VAL A 32 -3.67 -0.56 3.65
N ARG A 33 -2.96 -0.31 4.75
CA ARG A 33 -2.35 0.98 5.03
C ARG A 33 -0.93 1.02 4.46
N LEU A 34 -0.58 2.12 3.80
CA LEU A 34 0.71 2.35 3.17
C LEU A 34 1.64 3.14 4.09
N PHE A 35 2.89 2.71 4.18
CA PHE A 35 3.98 3.45 4.81
C PHE A 35 4.90 4.02 3.74
N GLY A 36 5.47 5.23 3.95
CA GLY A 36 6.40 5.87 3.01
C GLY A 36 5.74 6.82 2.01
N VAL A 37 4.39 6.86 1.96
CA VAL A 37 3.62 7.77 1.09
C VAL A 37 3.34 9.09 1.83
N PHE A 38 4.38 9.88 2.07
CA PHE A 38 4.30 11.11 2.88
C PHE A 38 4.09 12.39 2.06
N SER A 39 4.15 12.32 0.74
CA SER A 39 3.86 13.41 -0.19
C SER A 39 3.27 12.86 -1.49
N PRO A 40 2.57 13.68 -2.30
CA PRO A 40 1.98 13.23 -3.57
C PRO A 40 3.00 12.64 -4.55
N ASP A 41 4.24 13.13 -4.56
CA ASP A 41 5.29 12.58 -5.42
C ASP A 41 5.69 11.16 -5.01
N ARG A 42 5.55 10.83 -3.72
CA ARG A 42 5.84 9.48 -3.23
C ARG A 42 4.84 8.44 -3.74
N GLU A 43 3.59 8.83 -4.02
CA GLU A 43 2.65 7.94 -4.70
C GLU A 43 3.15 7.54 -6.09
N LYS A 44 3.70 8.49 -6.84
CA LYS A 44 4.27 8.20 -8.17
C LYS A 44 5.47 7.25 -8.07
N ASP A 45 6.33 7.45 -7.06
CA ASP A 45 7.47 6.56 -6.82
C ASP A 45 7.00 5.15 -6.44
N LEU A 46 5.95 5.04 -5.58
CA LEU A 46 5.34 3.76 -5.23
C LEU A 46 4.79 3.03 -6.47
N ARG A 47 4.03 3.74 -7.32
CA ARG A 47 3.48 3.16 -8.55
C ARG A 47 4.57 2.64 -9.47
N LYS A 48 5.65 3.39 -9.69
CA LYS A 48 6.79 2.91 -10.51
C LYS A 48 7.34 1.57 -10.02
N ILE A 49 7.44 1.37 -8.71
CA ILE A 49 7.93 0.13 -8.12
C ILE A 49 6.91 -1.00 -8.29
N THR A 50 5.63 -0.72 -8.05
CA THR A 50 4.58 -1.74 -8.14
C THR A 50 4.21 -2.09 -9.57
N ASP A 51 4.40 -1.18 -10.54
CA ASP A 51 4.17 -1.44 -11.96
C ASP A 51 5.20 -2.42 -12.55
N GLU A 52 6.34 -2.63 -11.88
CA GLU A 52 7.32 -3.67 -12.24
C GLU A 52 6.87 -5.08 -11.79
N TRP A 53 5.83 -5.19 -10.98
CA TRP A 53 5.34 -6.48 -10.52
C TRP A 53 4.38 -7.10 -11.55
N THR A 54 4.59 -8.35 -11.88
CA THR A 54 3.79 -9.08 -12.87
C THR A 54 2.51 -9.69 -12.30
N ASP A 55 2.55 -10.06 -11.00
CA ASP A 55 1.50 -10.88 -10.37
C ASP A 55 0.65 -10.11 -9.35
N ILE A 56 1.02 -8.87 -9.03
CA ILE A 56 0.32 -8.02 -8.07
C ILE A 56 0.19 -6.62 -8.66
N LYS A 57 -1.03 -6.09 -8.67
CA LYS A 57 -1.32 -4.75 -9.17
C LYS A 57 -1.73 -3.82 -8.02
N LEU A 58 -1.17 -2.63 -7.96
CA LEU A 58 -1.67 -1.54 -7.12
C LEU A 58 -2.82 -0.84 -7.85
N GLU A 59 -4.07 -1.18 -7.51
CA GLU A 59 -5.27 -0.65 -8.17
C GLU A 59 -5.51 0.81 -7.82
N SER A 60 -5.45 1.15 -6.54
CA SER A 60 -5.71 2.52 -6.08
C SER A 60 -4.88 2.91 -4.86
N VAL A 61 -4.69 4.23 -4.68
CA VAL A 61 -4.09 4.84 -3.50
C VAL A 61 -5.00 5.96 -3.01
N ASP A 62 -5.38 5.89 -1.76
CA ASP A 62 -6.01 7.01 -1.02
C ASP A 62 -4.93 7.71 -0.21
N PHE A 63 -4.36 8.77 -0.78
CA PHE A 63 -3.30 9.54 -0.15
C PHE A 63 -3.75 10.17 1.18
N LYS A 64 -5.01 10.60 1.28
CA LYS A 64 -5.55 11.25 2.48
C LYS A 64 -5.51 10.35 3.72
N HIS A 65 -5.68 9.05 3.52
CA HIS A 65 -5.68 8.06 4.61
C HIS A 65 -4.47 7.13 4.57
N ALA A 66 -3.56 7.34 3.59
CA ALA A 66 -2.43 6.47 3.29
C ALA A 66 -2.87 5.00 3.12
N GLU A 67 -3.94 4.77 2.38
CA GLU A 67 -4.47 3.45 2.10
C GLU A 67 -4.23 3.07 0.63
N GLY A 68 -4.04 1.80 0.37
CA GLY A 68 -3.91 1.26 -0.99
C GLY A 68 -4.68 -0.03 -1.16
N VAL A 69 -5.09 -0.32 -2.40
CA VAL A 69 -5.74 -1.57 -2.77
C VAL A 69 -4.81 -2.33 -3.71
N PHE A 70 -4.41 -3.53 -3.29
CA PHE A 70 -3.67 -4.47 -4.12
C PHE A 70 -4.61 -5.55 -4.65
N VAL A 71 -4.42 -5.90 -5.92
CA VAL A 71 -5.18 -6.93 -6.63
C VAL A 71 -4.21 -8.00 -7.10
N PHE A 72 -4.50 -9.25 -6.80
CA PHE A 72 -3.69 -10.41 -7.14
C PHE A 72 -4.49 -11.70 -7.00
N ASP A 73 -3.98 -12.79 -7.56
CA ASP A 73 -4.49 -14.14 -7.34
C ASP A 73 -3.87 -14.70 -6.04
N ALA A 74 -4.68 -14.73 -4.97
CA ALA A 74 -4.20 -15.17 -3.66
C ALA A 74 -3.87 -16.66 -3.62
N ASP A 75 -4.62 -17.51 -4.30
CA ASP A 75 -4.41 -18.94 -4.32
C ASP A 75 -3.13 -19.31 -5.06
N LYS A 76 -2.79 -18.54 -6.09
CA LYS A 76 -1.55 -18.72 -6.86
C LYS A 76 -0.33 -18.22 -6.09
N LEU A 77 -0.41 -17.01 -5.51
CA LEU A 77 0.75 -16.36 -4.92
C LEU A 77 1.00 -16.75 -3.46
N PHE A 78 -0.08 -16.99 -2.72
CA PHE A 78 -0.03 -17.25 -1.28
C PHE A 78 -0.92 -18.44 -0.90
N PRO A 79 -0.68 -19.64 -1.45
CA PRO A 79 -1.56 -20.79 -1.26
C PRO A 79 -1.74 -21.10 0.22
N LYS A 80 -3.00 -21.18 0.67
CA LYS A 80 -3.39 -21.47 2.06
C LYS A 80 -2.92 -20.43 3.09
N ALA A 81 -2.47 -19.23 2.68
CA ALA A 81 -2.08 -18.18 3.59
C ALA A 81 -3.31 -17.55 4.27
N LYS A 82 -3.16 -17.26 5.56
CA LYS A 82 -4.16 -16.46 6.29
C LYS A 82 -4.06 -14.98 5.91
N PRO A 83 -5.11 -14.15 6.10
CA PRO A 83 -5.10 -12.73 5.74
C PRO A 83 -3.89 -11.97 6.32
N GLU A 84 -3.49 -12.26 7.55
CA GLU A 84 -2.35 -11.59 8.20
C GLU A 84 -1.02 -11.98 7.54
N GLN A 85 -0.91 -13.21 7.07
CA GLN A 85 0.27 -13.69 6.34
C GLN A 85 0.36 -13.06 4.95
N ILE A 86 -0.78 -12.85 4.29
CA ILE A 86 -0.86 -12.13 3.01
C ILE A 86 -0.33 -10.70 3.18
N ILE A 87 -0.80 -9.98 4.20
CA ILE A 87 -0.33 -8.60 4.48
C ILE A 87 1.18 -8.60 4.75
N THR A 88 1.69 -9.54 5.54
CA THR A 88 3.12 -9.68 5.84
C THR A 88 3.94 -9.95 4.57
N ASN A 89 3.47 -10.81 3.68
CA ASN A 89 4.15 -11.15 2.43
C ASN A 89 4.16 -9.96 1.46
N LEU A 90 3.05 -9.23 1.36
CA LEU A 90 2.97 -8.00 0.58
C LEU A 90 3.93 -6.93 1.14
N ASP A 91 4.00 -6.76 2.47
CA ASP A 91 4.94 -5.83 3.12
C ASP A 91 6.40 -6.20 2.81
N ASN A 92 6.76 -7.47 2.97
CA ASN A 92 8.11 -7.96 2.66
C ASN A 92 8.49 -7.72 1.20
N LYS A 93 7.58 -8.01 0.25
CA LYS A 93 7.80 -7.75 -1.17
C LYS A 93 8.02 -6.27 -1.43
N LEU A 94 7.16 -5.40 -0.88
CA LEU A 94 7.26 -3.96 -1.07
C LEU A 94 8.53 -3.39 -0.45
N ARG A 95 8.89 -3.80 0.76
CA ARG A 95 10.15 -3.38 1.42
C ARG A 95 11.37 -3.79 0.61
N THR A 96 11.40 -5.02 0.13
CA THR A 96 12.51 -5.52 -0.69
C THR A 96 12.64 -4.72 -1.99
N SER A 97 11.54 -4.52 -2.73
CA SER A 97 11.54 -3.78 -4.01
C SER A 97 11.85 -2.29 -3.84
N SER A 98 11.64 -1.71 -2.66
CA SER A 98 11.78 -0.28 -2.38
C SER A 98 12.97 0.07 -1.48
N ASN A 99 13.84 -0.88 -1.16
CA ASN A 99 14.89 -0.70 -0.14
C ASN A 99 14.32 -0.15 1.18
N SER A 100 13.21 -0.72 1.64
CA SER A 100 12.48 -0.34 2.85
C SER A 100 11.95 1.11 2.88
N THR A 101 11.90 1.78 1.75
CA THR A 101 11.34 3.15 1.65
C THR A 101 9.82 3.15 1.75
N PHE A 102 9.18 2.08 1.25
CA PHE A 102 7.76 1.83 1.38
C PHE A 102 7.49 0.57 2.20
N GLY A 103 6.30 0.50 2.77
CA GLY A 103 5.84 -0.68 3.50
C GLY A 103 4.31 -0.73 3.58
N ILE A 104 3.82 -1.83 4.11
CA ILE A 104 2.40 -2.12 4.27
C ILE A 104 2.12 -2.42 5.73
N LYS A 105 1.01 -1.90 6.24
CA LYS A 105 0.47 -2.21 7.57
C LYS A 105 -0.98 -2.65 7.46
N PRO A 106 -1.51 -3.41 8.41
CA PRO A 106 -2.94 -3.65 8.50
C PRO A 106 -3.73 -2.33 8.55
N LEU A 107 -4.98 -2.36 8.12
CA LEU A 107 -5.87 -1.20 8.26
C LEU A 107 -5.99 -0.80 9.73
N SER A 108 -6.21 0.49 9.95
CA SER A 108 -6.54 0.99 11.28
C SER A 108 -7.84 0.36 11.79
N THR A 109 -7.87 0.02 13.06
CA THR A 109 -9.10 -0.38 13.77
C THR A 109 -9.88 0.82 14.29
N VAL A 110 -9.30 2.02 14.22
CA VAL A 110 -9.92 3.27 14.64
C VAL A 110 -10.76 3.83 13.51
N ALA A 111 -12.00 4.19 13.77
CA ALA A 111 -12.87 4.82 12.80
C ALA A 111 -12.28 6.18 12.37
N LYS A 112 -12.34 6.48 11.07
CA LYS A 112 -11.67 7.67 10.47
C LYS A 112 -12.15 9.00 11.05
N ASP A 113 -13.42 9.06 11.45
CA ASP A 113 -14.04 10.23 12.09
C ASP A 113 -13.57 10.48 13.53
N LYS A 114 -12.94 9.49 14.16
CA LYS A 114 -12.35 9.60 15.49
C LYS A 114 -10.87 9.99 15.47
N LEU A 115 -10.25 9.98 14.30
CA LEU A 115 -8.86 10.42 14.16
C LEU A 115 -8.75 11.93 14.26
N VAL A 116 -7.75 12.40 15.00
CA VAL A 116 -7.47 13.83 15.17
C VAL A 116 -6.31 14.23 14.26
N ARG A 117 -6.49 15.33 13.52
CA ARG A 117 -5.43 15.94 12.71
C ARG A 117 -4.53 16.80 13.57
N ILE A 118 -3.23 16.52 13.51
CA ILE A 118 -2.16 17.29 14.17
C ILE A 118 -1.27 17.94 13.11
N GLU A 119 -0.87 19.18 13.36
CA GLU A 119 0.08 19.91 12.53
C GLU A 119 1.24 20.39 13.38
N ILE A 120 2.48 20.16 12.90
CA ILE A 120 3.73 20.54 13.57
C ILE A 120 4.62 21.24 12.55
N GLY A 121 4.91 22.52 12.81
CA GLY A 121 5.88 23.28 12.04
C GLY A 121 7.30 22.85 12.37
N VAL A 122 8.09 22.57 11.35
CA VAL A 122 9.47 22.05 11.47
C VAL A 122 10.41 22.88 10.62
N VAL A 123 11.67 22.97 11.06
CA VAL A 123 12.76 23.63 10.34
C VAL A 123 13.71 22.58 9.80
N GLY A 124 14.35 22.86 8.65
CA GLY A 124 15.39 21.98 8.10
C GLY A 124 14.86 20.78 7.34
N LEU A 125 13.66 20.87 6.77
CA LEU A 125 13.13 19.85 5.86
C LEU A 125 13.57 20.06 4.40
N ASP A 126 14.81 20.47 4.18
CA ASP A 126 15.29 21.07 2.91
C ASP A 126 15.50 20.04 1.80
N CYS A 127 15.43 18.74 2.14
CA CYS A 127 15.66 17.67 1.18
C CYS A 127 14.68 16.50 1.38
N LYS A 128 14.53 15.67 0.33
CA LYS A 128 13.69 14.47 0.39
C LYS A 128 14.11 13.52 1.53
N ALA A 129 15.43 13.38 1.79
CA ALA A 129 15.93 12.52 2.86
C ALA A 129 15.59 13.09 4.24
N CYS A 130 15.69 14.42 4.42
CA CYS A 130 15.32 15.11 5.66
C CYS A 130 13.82 14.94 5.93
N SER A 131 12.98 15.15 4.90
CA SER A 131 11.53 14.95 5.00
C SER A 131 11.17 13.50 5.31
N PHE A 132 11.85 12.55 4.68
CA PHE A 132 11.64 11.11 4.96
C PHE A 132 12.07 10.74 6.39
N ALA A 133 13.19 11.27 6.87
CA ALA A 133 13.63 11.03 8.25
C ALA A 133 12.61 11.56 9.28
N ALA A 134 12.15 12.80 9.11
CA ALA A 134 11.14 13.41 9.98
C ALA A 134 9.80 12.65 9.92
N TYR A 135 9.36 12.27 8.71
CA TYR A 135 8.20 11.42 8.52
C TYR A 135 8.33 10.09 9.27
N ASN A 136 9.46 9.39 9.14
CA ASN A 136 9.69 8.09 9.81
C ASN A 136 9.60 8.20 11.33
N ILE A 137 10.12 9.29 11.90
CA ILE A 137 10.04 9.54 13.34
C ILE A 137 8.57 9.58 13.77
N VAL A 138 7.75 10.37 13.09
CA VAL A 138 6.34 10.57 13.45
C VAL A 138 5.50 9.33 13.11
N ALA A 139 5.66 8.76 11.91
CA ALA A 139 4.91 7.58 11.47
C ALA A 139 5.24 6.30 12.26
N GLY A 140 6.35 6.31 13.03
CA GLY A 140 6.75 5.23 13.94
C GLY A 140 6.12 5.30 15.33
N ILE A 141 5.43 6.41 15.69
CA ILE A 141 4.80 6.57 17.01
C ILE A 141 3.51 5.76 17.06
N ASP A 142 3.31 4.98 18.13
CA ASP A 142 2.03 4.26 18.32
C ASP A 142 0.87 5.27 18.40
N GLY A 143 -0.23 4.94 17.77
CA GLY A 143 -1.39 5.83 17.62
C GLY A 143 -1.28 6.82 16.46
N VAL A 144 -0.16 6.88 15.72
CA VAL A 144 -0.12 7.62 14.44
C VAL A 144 -0.59 6.71 13.32
N GLU A 145 -1.75 7.03 12.78
CA GLU A 145 -2.39 6.25 11.73
C GLU A 145 -1.94 6.67 10.33
N GLN A 146 -1.65 7.96 10.14
CA GLN A 146 -1.11 8.50 8.90
C GLN A 146 -0.24 9.71 9.23
N ALA A 147 0.83 9.92 8.46
CA ALA A 147 1.63 11.14 8.50
C ALA A 147 1.96 11.62 7.08
N THR A 148 2.12 12.93 6.94
CA THR A 148 2.66 13.57 5.75
C THR A 148 3.76 14.55 6.13
N CYS A 149 4.64 14.85 5.18
CA CYS A 149 5.74 15.78 5.41
C CYS A 149 5.92 16.66 4.16
N SER A 150 5.70 17.95 4.31
CA SER A 150 5.90 18.94 3.26
C SER A 150 7.19 19.74 3.53
N PHE A 151 8.22 19.53 2.70
CA PHE A 151 9.46 20.31 2.78
C PHE A 151 9.19 21.79 2.41
N LYS A 152 8.31 22.03 1.43
CA LYS A 152 7.96 23.36 0.95
C LYS A 152 7.38 24.25 2.06
N ASP A 153 6.51 23.65 2.88
CA ASP A 153 5.80 24.39 3.94
C ASP A 153 6.51 24.24 5.29
N GLY A 154 7.52 23.36 5.38
CA GLY A 154 8.16 23.01 6.65
C GLY A 154 7.11 22.50 7.64
N LEU A 155 6.26 21.55 7.20
CA LEU A 155 5.10 21.09 7.96
C LEU A 155 5.02 19.57 7.97
N ILE A 156 4.85 19.01 9.16
CA ILE A 156 4.43 17.63 9.35
C ILE A 156 2.96 17.64 9.74
N THR A 157 2.16 16.82 9.06
CA THR A 157 0.77 16.57 9.44
C THR A 157 0.62 15.12 9.84
N ALA A 158 -0.13 14.83 10.90
CA ALA A 158 -0.45 13.47 11.32
C ALA A 158 -1.95 13.33 11.62
N LEU A 159 -2.51 12.16 11.27
CA LEU A 159 -3.79 11.69 11.80
C LEU A 159 -3.49 10.73 12.92
N ILE A 160 -3.97 11.02 14.11
CA ILE A 160 -3.66 10.25 15.32
C ILE A 160 -4.91 9.66 15.96
N ASP A 161 -4.73 8.53 16.63
CA ASP A 161 -5.67 8.02 17.64
C ASP A 161 -5.44 8.79 18.95
N PRO A 162 -6.38 9.67 19.36
CA PRO A 162 -6.20 10.48 20.58
C PRO A 162 -6.23 9.64 21.88
N ALA A 163 -6.67 8.38 21.82
CA ALA A 163 -6.60 7.47 22.96
C ALA A 163 -5.18 6.93 23.20
N LYS A 164 -4.29 6.98 22.19
CA LYS A 164 -2.94 6.42 22.26
C LYS A 164 -1.85 7.48 22.27
N THR A 165 -2.05 8.59 21.58
CA THR A 165 -1.01 9.63 21.45
C THR A 165 -1.61 11.03 21.33
N GLN A 166 -0.75 12.04 21.48
CA GLN A 166 -1.14 13.44 21.41
C GLN A 166 -0.01 14.30 20.82
N LYS A 167 -0.32 15.55 20.46
CA LYS A 167 0.63 16.46 19.80
C LYS A 167 1.97 16.58 20.52
N SER A 168 1.96 16.73 21.85
CA SER A 168 3.19 16.88 22.65
C SER A 168 4.12 15.66 22.53
N VAL A 169 3.58 14.43 22.44
CA VAL A 169 4.38 13.22 22.26
C VAL A 169 5.11 13.24 20.91
N LEU A 170 4.44 13.70 19.85
CA LEU A 170 5.04 13.86 18.53
C LEU A 170 6.15 14.90 18.55
N GLU A 171 5.89 16.09 19.13
CA GLU A 171 6.83 17.19 19.25
C GLU A 171 8.07 16.78 20.07
N ASP A 172 7.88 16.13 21.22
CA ASP A 172 8.98 15.67 22.07
C ASP A 172 9.83 14.59 21.39
N THR A 173 9.18 13.71 20.63
CA THR A 173 9.89 12.66 19.87
C THR A 173 10.72 13.27 18.75
N LEU A 174 10.22 14.28 18.05
CA LEU A 174 10.97 15.02 17.05
C LEU A 174 12.18 15.73 17.68
N LYS A 175 11.98 16.46 18.79
CA LYS A 175 13.06 17.15 19.54
C LYS A 175 14.16 16.17 20.01
N LYS A 176 13.79 15.01 20.55
CA LYS A 176 14.73 13.96 20.96
C LYS A 176 15.57 13.41 19.79
N ARG A 177 15.11 13.59 18.56
CA ARG A 177 15.82 13.21 17.35
C ARG A 177 16.49 14.40 16.64
N ASN A 178 16.69 15.52 17.38
CA ASN A 178 17.33 16.75 16.93
C ASN A 178 16.57 17.44 15.75
N VAL A 179 15.25 17.28 15.67
CA VAL A 179 14.43 18.03 14.73
C VAL A 179 13.97 19.31 15.42
N THR A 180 14.31 20.46 14.84
CA THR A 180 13.95 21.78 15.38
C THR A 180 12.52 22.15 14.99
N LEU A 181 11.70 22.53 15.97
CA LEU A 181 10.34 23.00 15.71
C LEU A 181 10.33 24.51 15.46
N LYS A 182 9.43 24.98 14.60
CA LYS A 182 9.31 26.42 14.28
C LYS A 182 9.00 27.28 15.51
N GLN A 183 8.17 26.78 16.42
CA GLN A 183 7.81 27.49 17.66
C GLN A 183 9.02 27.70 18.59
N ASP A 184 10.04 26.85 18.54
CA ASP A 184 11.22 26.99 19.39
C ASP A 184 12.19 28.10 18.88
N GLN A 185 12.00 28.59 17.65
CA GLN A 185 12.79 29.69 17.09
C GLN A 185 12.24 31.08 17.46
N VAL A 186 10.95 31.18 17.80
CA VAL A 186 10.30 32.45 18.13
C VAL A 186 10.66 32.93 19.55
N THR A 187 11.21 32.05 20.37
CA THR A 187 11.55 32.27 21.78
C THR A 187 13.05 32.61 22.02
N LYS A 188 13.82 32.84 20.97
CA LYS A 188 15.18 33.37 21.01
C LYS A 188 15.20 34.80 20.45
#